data_2172f6f1c7c04e64dc8fa1f53ed83a10
#
_entry.id   2172f6f1c7c04e64dc8fa1f53ed83a10
#
_cell.length_a   1.000
_cell.length_b   1.000
_cell.length_c   1.000
_cell.angle_alpha   90.00
_cell.angle_beta   90.00
_cell.angle_gamma   90.00
#
_symmetry.space_group_name_H-M   'P 1'
#
loop_
_entity.id
_entity.type
_entity.pdbx_description
1 polymer ?
#
loop_
_entity_poly.entity_id
_entity_poly.type
_entity_poly.pdbx_seq_one_letter_code
_entity_poly.pdbx_strand_id
1 'polypeptide(L)'
;GIDFKGGALLEVSYSAPRPEISLLNNQIKMLNIGQALIQPTGDSSGYLGYLIKTRDLSEPEHQMLVQSLSLDGKYPASEKGFTSIGPSVGNELARKAILSIIFVIIAIILFITYAFRRVSKPVASWKYGVITIITLLHDIIIPTGIFAWMAHYTGAEVDTLFVLALLTILGLSVHDKIVVFD
;
A
#
# COMPACT_ATOMS: atom_id res chain seq x y z
N GLY A 1 5.09 0.06 -2.04
CA GLY A 1 5.29 0.13 -0.60
C GLY A 1 6.28 -0.91 -0.11
N ILE A 2 6.67 -0.83 1.13
CA ILE A 2 7.58 -1.79 1.75
C ILE A 2 7.03 -3.22 1.73
N ASP A 3 5.71 -3.38 1.72
CA ASP A 3 5.03 -4.68 1.67
C ASP A 3 5.42 -5.52 0.45
N PHE A 4 5.71 -4.87 -0.69
CA PHE A 4 5.99 -5.55 -1.96
C PHE A 4 7.44 -5.47 -2.42
N LYS A 5 8.18 -4.49 -1.93
CA LYS A 5 9.61 -4.30 -2.29
C LYS A 5 10.57 -4.70 -1.17
N GLY A 6 10.04 -4.86 0.03
CA GLY A 6 10.83 -4.90 1.25
C GLY A 6 11.23 -3.49 1.70
N GLY A 7 11.73 -3.39 2.90
CA GLY A 7 12.17 -2.16 3.56
C GLY A 7 11.65 -2.04 4.98
N ALA A 8 12.07 -1.00 5.66
CA ALA A 8 11.62 -0.66 7.00
C ALA A 8 10.87 0.68 7.02
N LEU A 9 9.85 0.74 7.84
CA LEU A 9 9.03 1.90 8.12
C LEU A 9 9.05 2.16 9.62
N LEU A 10 9.61 3.29 10.01
CA LEU A 10 9.68 3.73 11.40
C LEU A 10 8.86 5.01 11.55
N GLU A 11 7.92 5.00 12.46
CA GLU A 11 7.18 6.18 12.87
C GLU A 11 7.66 6.67 14.22
N VAL A 12 8.07 7.93 14.28
CA VAL A 12 8.56 8.59 15.50
C VAL A 12 7.80 9.87 15.77
N SER A 13 7.59 10.17 17.04
CA SER A 13 7.06 11.44 17.51
C SER A 13 8.06 12.20 18.36
N TYR A 14 7.94 13.51 18.36
CA TYR A 14 8.74 14.43 19.17
C TYR A 14 7.85 15.23 20.11
N SER A 15 8.33 15.45 21.33
CA SER A 15 7.57 16.18 22.36
C SER A 15 7.47 17.70 22.10
N ALA A 16 8.22 18.23 21.11
CA ALA A 16 8.35 19.57 20.54
C ALA A 16 9.63 20.30 21.01
N PRO A 17 10.28 21.12 20.12
CA PRO A 17 10.07 21.13 18.67
C PRO A 17 10.69 19.89 18.02
N ARG A 18 10.15 19.48 16.87
CA ARG A 18 10.79 18.40 16.09
C ARG A 18 12.05 18.93 15.38
N PRO A 19 13.10 18.09 15.21
CA PRO A 19 14.31 18.51 14.49
C PRO A 19 14.02 18.74 13.00
N GLU A 20 14.84 19.53 12.32
CA GLU A 20 14.78 19.67 10.87
C GLU A 20 15.16 18.39 10.15
N ILE A 21 14.53 18.12 9.01
CA ILE A 21 14.78 16.93 8.17
C ILE A 21 16.26 16.84 7.74
N SER A 22 16.90 17.99 7.50
CA SER A 22 18.32 18.07 7.14
C SER A 22 19.24 17.47 8.21
N LEU A 23 18.95 17.72 9.49
CA LEU A 23 19.69 17.18 10.61
C LEU A 23 19.52 15.66 10.71
N LEU A 24 18.27 15.17 10.59
CA LEU A 24 17.97 13.75 10.60
C LEU A 24 18.64 13.01 9.43
N ASN A 25 18.60 13.57 8.22
CA ASN A 25 19.26 12.99 7.07
C ASN A 25 20.77 12.85 7.28
N ASN A 26 21.42 13.83 7.90
CA ASN A 26 22.85 13.77 8.19
C ASN A 26 23.17 12.67 9.21
N GLN A 27 22.37 12.52 10.25
CA GLN A 27 22.52 11.45 11.24
C GLN A 27 22.33 10.07 10.63
N ILE A 28 21.27 9.89 9.83
CA ILE A 28 20.97 8.61 9.18
C ILE A 28 22.07 8.22 8.20
N LYS A 29 22.66 9.17 7.49
CA LYS A 29 23.81 8.91 6.60
C LYS A 29 25.02 8.36 7.34
N MET A 30 25.26 8.79 8.59
CA MET A 30 26.37 8.30 9.41
C MET A 30 26.18 6.83 9.83
N LEU A 31 24.94 6.34 9.90
CA LEU A 31 24.64 4.95 10.28
C LEU A 31 24.88 3.95 9.15
N ASN A 32 25.17 4.41 7.92
CA ASN A 32 25.42 3.56 6.76
C ASN A 32 24.27 2.55 6.46
N ILE A 33 23.04 2.92 6.79
CA ILE A 33 21.83 2.12 6.53
C ILE A 33 21.17 2.42 5.18
N GLY A 34 21.89 3.10 4.29
CA GLY A 34 21.41 3.49 2.97
C GLY A 34 20.65 4.81 2.96
N GLN A 35 19.89 5.04 1.89
CA GLN A 35 19.07 6.24 1.78
C GLN A 35 17.79 6.08 2.61
N ALA A 36 17.41 7.15 3.31
CA ALA A 36 16.15 7.24 4.02
C ALA A 36 15.23 8.28 3.35
N LEU A 37 13.96 7.94 3.23
CA LEU A 37 12.92 8.90 2.87
C LEU A 37 12.21 9.34 4.16
N ILE A 38 12.34 10.60 4.49
CA ILE A 38 11.74 11.19 5.70
C ILE A 38 10.54 12.03 5.29
N GLN A 39 9.37 11.68 5.78
CA GLN A 39 8.13 12.40 5.55
C GLN A 39 7.60 12.95 6.88
N PRO A 40 7.23 14.25 6.94
CA PRO A 40 6.65 14.79 8.15
C PRO A 40 5.26 14.19 8.38
N THR A 41 4.99 13.81 9.63
CA THR A 41 3.66 13.42 10.10
C THR A 41 3.21 14.37 11.19
N GLY A 42 1.90 14.55 11.31
CA GLY A 42 1.30 15.37 12.37
C GLY A 42 -0.22 15.26 12.26
N ASP A 43 -0.87 15.43 13.39
CA ASP A 43 -2.33 15.47 13.46
C ASP A 43 -2.82 16.81 14.03
N SER A 44 -4.15 17.00 13.98
CA SER A 44 -4.83 18.17 14.54
C SER A 44 -4.71 18.29 16.08
N SER A 45 -4.22 17.25 16.77
CA SER A 45 -3.99 17.23 18.22
C SER A 45 -2.62 17.78 18.64
N GLY A 46 -1.82 18.27 17.69
CA GLY A 46 -0.48 18.84 17.94
C GLY A 46 0.64 17.79 17.93
N TYR A 47 0.35 16.58 17.50
CA TYR A 47 1.33 15.53 17.29
C TYR A 47 2.29 15.93 16.15
N LEU A 48 3.57 15.95 16.44
CA LEU A 48 4.62 16.24 15.47
C LEU A 48 5.57 15.04 15.37
N GLY A 49 5.68 14.47 14.17
CA GLY A 49 6.49 13.30 13.96
C GLY A 49 7.12 13.22 12.59
N TYR A 50 7.78 12.10 12.36
CA TYR A 50 8.31 11.70 11.07
C TYR A 50 8.02 10.24 10.79
N LEU A 51 7.71 9.96 9.54
CA LEU A 51 7.66 8.64 8.97
C LEU A 51 8.96 8.43 8.18
N ILE A 52 9.77 7.49 8.60
CA ILE A 52 11.11 7.23 8.05
C ILE A 52 11.08 5.88 7.35
N LYS A 53 11.31 5.90 6.04
CA LYS A 53 11.44 4.69 5.22
C LYS A 53 12.89 4.45 4.88
N THR A 54 13.35 3.21 5.09
CA THR A 54 14.70 2.77 4.77
C THR A 54 14.66 1.41 4.07
N ARG A 55 15.82 0.83 3.74
CA ARG A 55 15.92 -0.60 3.47
C ARG A 55 15.45 -1.42 4.69
N ASP A 56 15.29 -2.70 4.53
CA ASP A 56 15.07 -3.59 5.68
C ASP A 56 16.20 -3.44 6.69
N LEU A 57 15.83 -3.37 7.96
CA LEU A 57 16.76 -3.18 9.08
C LEU A 57 16.73 -4.40 9.98
N SER A 58 17.92 -4.81 10.43
CA SER A 58 18.07 -5.73 11.56
C SER A 58 17.74 -5.03 12.88
N GLU A 59 17.44 -5.79 13.92
CA GLU A 59 17.12 -5.22 15.24
C GLU A 59 18.23 -4.29 15.80
N PRO A 60 19.54 -4.62 15.69
CA PRO A 60 20.58 -3.67 16.10
C PRO A 60 20.58 -2.37 15.30
N GLU A 61 20.33 -2.43 13.98
CA GLU A 61 20.26 -1.23 13.13
C GLU A 61 19.03 -0.39 13.46
N HIS A 62 17.89 -1.02 13.77
CA HIS A 62 16.70 -0.34 14.24
C HIS A 62 16.97 0.44 15.52
N GLN A 63 17.58 -0.20 16.52
CA GLN A 63 17.92 0.48 17.78
C GLN A 63 18.90 1.63 17.59
N MET A 64 19.94 1.46 16.75
CA MET A 64 20.85 2.55 16.41
C MET A 64 20.13 3.70 15.72
N LEU A 65 19.19 3.41 14.82
CA LEU A 65 18.38 4.44 14.15
C LEU A 65 17.56 5.20 15.18
N VAL A 66 16.78 4.53 16.04
CA VAL A 66 15.95 5.17 17.06
C VAL A 66 16.77 6.07 17.99
N GLN A 67 17.92 5.58 18.45
CA GLN A 67 18.82 6.37 19.29
C GLN A 67 19.34 7.64 18.57
N SER A 68 19.73 7.50 17.31
CA SER A 68 20.26 8.63 16.53
C SER A 68 19.24 9.72 16.28
N LEU A 69 17.94 9.38 16.24
CA LEU A 69 16.87 10.35 16.00
C LEU A 69 16.65 11.31 17.17
N SER A 70 17.13 10.97 18.36
CA SER A 70 17.08 11.89 19.52
C SER A 70 18.16 12.99 19.47
N LEU A 71 19.14 12.90 18.54
CA LEU A 71 20.25 13.84 18.41
C LEU A 71 20.94 14.09 19.76
N ASP A 72 21.45 13.02 20.35
CA ASP A 72 22.09 13.02 21.67
C ASP A 72 21.19 13.53 22.81
N GLY A 73 19.89 13.26 22.72
CA GLY A 73 18.90 13.66 23.71
C GLY A 73 18.39 15.09 23.58
N LYS A 74 18.88 15.86 22.59
CA LYS A 74 18.41 17.23 22.34
C LYS A 74 16.94 17.28 21.91
N TYR A 75 16.47 16.26 21.21
CA TYR A 75 15.10 16.13 20.74
C TYR A 75 14.54 14.77 21.18
N PRO A 76 13.89 14.70 22.35
CA PRO A 76 13.32 13.44 22.83
C PRO A 76 12.37 12.85 21.81
N ALA A 77 12.77 11.72 21.24
CA ALA A 77 12.00 10.97 20.25
C ALA A 77 11.32 9.77 20.91
N SER A 78 10.06 9.54 20.59
CA SER A 78 9.32 8.36 21.00
C SER A 78 8.91 7.58 19.76
N GLU A 79 9.29 6.31 19.68
CA GLU A 79 8.84 5.39 18.66
C GLU A 79 7.34 5.14 18.81
N LYS A 80 6.60 5.26 17.72
CA LYS A 80 5.15 4.97 17.65
C LYS A 80 4.88 3.64 16.97
N GLY A 81 5.71 3.28 16.01
CA GLY A 81 5.60 2.00 15.33
C GLY A 81 6.83 1.71 14.48
N PHE A 82 7.13 0.43 14.35
CA PHE A 82 8.20 -0.06 13.51
C PHE A 82 7.73 -1.31 12.75
N THR A 83 8.00 -1.33 11.45
CA THR A 83 7.74 -2.49 10.60
C THR A 83 8.92 -2.68 9.67
N SER A 84 9.48 -3.88 9.64
CA SER A 84 10.56 -4.23 8.70
C SER A 84 10.18 -5.49 7.94
N ILE A 85 10.28 -5.42 6.61
CA ILE A 85 9.94 -6.51 5.69
C ILE A 85 11.14 -6.79 4.83
N GLY A 86 11.69 -8.00 4.96
CA GLY A 86 12.79 -8.43 4.11
C GLY A 86 12.38 -8.54 2.63
N PRO A 87 13.32 -8.35 1.69
CA PRO A 87 13.01 -8.37 0.24
C PRO A 87 12.40 -9.68 -0.24
N SER A 88 12.76 -10.81 0.35
CA SER A 88 12.20 -12.13 0.01
C SER A 88 10.70 -12.21 0.33
N VAL A 89 10.31 -11.71 1.51
CA VAL A 89 8.90 -11.65 1.95
C VAL A 89 8.12 -10.67 1.09
N GLY A 90 8.68 -9.49 0.80
CA GLY A 90 8.05 -8.50 -0.08
C GLY A 90 7.77 -9.07 -1.47
N ASN A 91 8.72 -9.77 -2.08
CA ASN A 91 8.53 -10.42 -3.39
C ASN A 91 7.48 -11.52 -3.34
N GLU A 92 7.44 -12.31 -2.26
CA GLU A 92 6.41 -13.34 -2.08
C GLU A 92 5.02 -12.72 -1.96
N LEU A 93 4.87 -11.66 -1.17
CA LEU A 93 3.61 -10.92 -1.05
C LEU A 93 3.17 -10.33 -2.38
N ALA A 94 4.06 -9.73 -3.16
CA ALA A 94 3.76 -9.20 -4.49
C ALA A 94 3.25 -10.30 -5.42
N ARG A 95 3.93 -11.46 -5.46
CA ARG A 95 3.52 -12.60 -6.27
C ARG A 95 2.15 -13.14 -5.85
N LYS A 96 1.92 -13.30 -4.55
CA LYS A 96 0.63 -13.76 -4.01
C LYS A 96 -0.49 -12.77 -4.32
N ALA A 97 -0.24 -11.46 -4.21
CA ALA A 97 -1.22 -10.43 -4.56
C ALA A 97 -1.64 -10.51 -6.03
N ILE A 98 -0.68 -10.62 -6.96
CA ILE A 98 -0.98 -10.77 -8.40
C ILE A 98 -1.78 -12.06 -8.66
N LEU A 99 -1.35 -13.19 -8.09
CA LEU A 99 -2.07 -14.46 -8.25
C LEU A 99 -3.49 -14.37 -7.70
N SER A 100 -3.70 -13.73 -6.55
CA SER A 100 -5.03 -13.54 -5.96
C SER A 100 -5.95 -12.74 -6.87
N ILE A 101 -5.45 -11.67 -7.47
CA ILE A 101 -6.22 -10.86 -8.44
C ILE A 101 -6.62 -11.70 -9.64
N ILE A 102 -5.70 -12.50 -10.21
CA ILE A 102 -5.97 -13.38 -11.34
C ILE A 102 -7.04 -14.41 -10.97
N PHE A 103 -6.90 -15.08 -9.81
CA PHE A 103 -7.88 -16.06 -9.36
C PHE A 103 -9.27 -15.46 -9.13
N VAL A 104 -9.33 -14.26 -8.54
CA VAL A 104 -10.60 -13.54 -8.33
C VAL A 104 -11.26 -13.22 -9.67
N ILE A 105 -10.52 -12.72 -10.65
CA ILE A 105 -11.06 -12.43 -11.99
C ILE A 105 -11.61 -13.69 -12.64
N ILE A 106 -10.86 -14.80 -12.62
CA ILE A 106 -11.31 -16.09 -13.18
C ILE A 106 -12.57 -16.59 -12.46
N ALA A 107 -12.60 -16.52 -11.12
CA ALA A 107 -13.76 -16.92 -10.34
C ALA A 107 -15.00 -16.08 -10.67
N ILE A 108 -14.85 -14.78 -10.86
CA ILE A 108 -15.92 -13.87 -11.27
C ILE A 108 -16.45 -14.26 -12.66
N ILE A 109 -15.57 -14.51 -13.63
CA ILE A 109 -15.97 -14.91 -14.98
C ILE A 109 -16.79 -16.20 -14.94
N LEU A 110 -16.27 -17.21 -14.23
CA LEU A 110 -16.95 -18.50 -14.09
C LEU A 110 -18.32 -18.34 -13.40
N PHE A 111 -18.36 -17.55 -12.33
CA PHE A 111 -19.59 -17.29 -11.59
C PHE A 111 -20.65 -16.59 -12.45
N ILE A 112 -20.29 -15.51 -13.14
CA ILE A 112 -21.21 -14.80 -14.03
C ILE A 112 -21.70 -15.68 -15.17
N THR A 113 -20.79 -16.43 -15.81
CA THR A 113 -21.16 -17.36 -16.89
C THR A 113 -22.14 -18.44 -16.38
N TYR A 114 -21.91 -18.94 -15.17
CA TYR A 114 -22.79 -19.94 -14.55
C TYR A 114 -24.14 -19.32 -14.13
N ALA A 115 -24.14 -18.16 -13.49
CA ALA A 115 -25.35 -17.49 -13.02
C ALA A 115 -26.32 -17.19 -14.19
N PHE A 116 -25.76 -16.68 -15.29
CA PHE A 116 -26.56 -16.29 -16.48
C PHE A 116 -26.68 -17.39 -17.54
N ARG A 117 -26.33 -18.67 -17.24
CA ARG A 117 -26.41 -19.77 -18.21
C ARG A 117 -27.79 -20.05 -18.76
N ARG A 118 -28.86 -19.67 -18.03
CA ARG A 118 -30.25 -19.88 -18.44
C ARG A 118 -30.86 -18.64 -19.12
N VAL A 119 -30.18 -17.51 -19.13
CA VAL A 119 -30.60 -16.24 -19.73
C VAL A 119 -29.98 -16.12 -21.13
N SER A 120 -30.14 -17.15 -21.98
CA SER A 120 -29.46 -17.20 -23.29
C SER A 120 -30.23 -16.58 -24.44
N LYS A 121 -31.32 -15.88 -24.18
CA LYS A 121 -32.11 -15.22 -25.23
C LYS A 121 -32.51 -13.82 -24.76
N PRO A 122 -32.21 -12.75 -25.52
CA PRO A 122 -31.65 -12.76 -26.87
C PRO A 122 -30.11 -12.79 -26.94
N VAL A 123 -29.40 -12.73 -25.80
CA VAL A 123 -27.91 -12.58 -25.75
C VAL A 123 -27.27 -13.82 -25.17
N ALA A 124 -26.24 -14.36 -25.85
CA ALA A 124 -25.50 -15.52 -25.38
C ALA A 124 -24.77 -15.23 -24.04
N SER A 125 -24.84 -16.17 -23.08
CA SER A 125 -24.34 -16.02 -21.69
C SER A 125 -22.86 -15.60 -21.60
N TRP A 126 -22.00 -16.03 -22.51
CA TRP A 126 -20.59 -15.66 -22.53
C TRP A 126 -20.34 -14.16 -22.79
N LYS A 127 -21.28 -13.48 -23.49
CA LYS A 127 -21.18 -12.03 -23.73
C LYS A 127 -21.32 -11.23 -22.43
N TYR A 128 -22.15 -11.70 -21.50
CA TYR A 128 -22.24 -11.09 -20.16
C TYR A 128 -20.92 -11.19 -19.43
N GLY A 129 -20.22 -12.35 -19.52
CA GLY A 129 -18.89 -12.53 -18.97
C GLY A 129 -17.86 -11.55 -19.56
N VAL A 130 -17.85 -11.38 -20.87
CA VAL A 130 -16.92 -10.46 -21.57
C VAL A 130 -17.21 -9.00 -21.17
N ILE A 131 -18.46 -8.57 -21.14
CA ILE A 131 -18.86 -7.22 -20.73
C ILE A 131 -18.41 -6.98 -19.28
N THR A 132 -18.64 -7.98 -18.41
CA THR A 132 -18.19 -7.89 -17.01
C THR A 132 -16.70 -7.67 -16.91
N ILE A 133 -15.86 -8.38 -17.68
CA ILE A 133 -14.40 -8.19 -17.68
C ILE A 133 -14.04 -6.77 -18.08
N ILE A 134 -14.59 -6.27 -19.19
CA ILE A 134 -14.30 -4.92 -19.70
C ILE A 134 -14.65 -3.86 -18.64
N THR A 135 -15.83 -3.98 -18.03
CA THR A 135 -16.25 -3.03 -17.01
C THR A 135 -15.43 -3.17 -15.72
N LEU A 136 -15.04 -4.38 -15.31
CA LEU A 136 -14.15 -4.59 -14.16
C LEU A 136 -12.76 -3.97 -14.38
N LEU A 137 -12.20 -4.11 -15.59
CA LEU A 137 -10.93 -3.46 -15.93
C LEU A 137 -11.07 -1.93 -15.84
N HIS A 138 -12.14 -1.36 -16.35
CA HIS A 138 -12.43 0.06 -16.22
C HIS A 138 -12.49 0.49 -14.76
N ASP A 139 -13.20 -0.26 -13.91
CA ASP A 139 -13.42 0.04 -12.50
C ASP A 139 -12.14 -0.11 -11.65
N ILE A 140 -11.13 -0.84 -12.13
CA ILE A 140 -9.81 -0.93 -11.51
C ILE A 140 -8.87 0.17 -12.03
N ILE A 141 -8.86 0.40 -13.35
CA ILE A 141 -7.91 1.31 -14.00
C ILE A 141 -8.14 2.75 -13.52
N ILE A 142 -9.38 3.18 -13.36
CA ILE A 142 -9.67 4.57 -12.96
C ILE A 142 -9.16 4.87 -11.55
N PRO A 143 -9.56 4.14 -10.47
CA PRO A 143 -9.05 4.43 -9.13
C PRO A 143 -7.53 4.26 -9.03
N THR A 144 -6.97 3.25 -9.71
CA THR A 144 -5.52 3.03 -9.73
C THR A 144 -4.79 4.17 -10.43
N GLY A 145 -5.33 4.68 -11.55
CA GLY A 145 -4.78 5.82 -12.26
C GLY A 145 -4.82 7.10 -11.44
N ILE A 146 -5.94 7.38 -10.76
CA ILE A 146 -6.08 8.52 -9.85
C ILE A 146 -5.10 8.39 -8.68
N PHE A 147 -5.01 7.21 -8.08
CA PHE A 147 -4.07 6.95 -7.00
C PHE A 147 -2.62 7.15 -7.46
N ALA A 148 -2.24 6.62 -8.63
CA ALA A 148 -0.90 6.77 -9.18
C ALA A 148 -0.55 8.25 -9.45
N TRP A 149 -1.52 9.02 -9.96
CA TRP A 149 -1.37 10.45 -10.15
C TRP A 149 -1.19 11.20 -8.82
N MET A 150 -2.03 10.93 -7.81
CA MET A 150 -1.88 11.47 -6.46
C MET A 150 -0.54 11.07 -5.82
N ALA A 151 -0.15 9.81 -5.96
CA ALA A 151 1.08 9.27 -5.40
C ALA A 151 2.33 9.98 -5.90
N HIS A 152 2.31 10.48 -7.13
CA HIS A 152 3.41 11.27 -7.70
C HIS A 152 3.67 12.56 -6.90
N TYR A 153 2.63 13.19 -6.34
CA TYR A 153 2.75 14.44 -5.57
C TYR A 153 2.87 14.20 -4.07
N THR A 154 2.25 13.18 -3.55
CA THR A 154 2.20 12.90 -2.10
C THR A 154 3.28 11.93 -1.62
N GLY A 155 3.93 11.21 -2.55
CA GLY A 155 4.84 10.13 -2.20
C GLY A 155 4.13 8.89 -1.63
N ALA A 156 2.79 8.79 -1.80
CA ALA A 156 2.06 7.60 -1.42
C ALA A 156 2.52 6.39 -2.25
N GLU A 157 2.45 5.22 -1.67
CA GLU A 157 2.88 3.98 -2.33
C GLU A 157 1.81 2.92 -2.25
N VAL A 158 1.77 2.06 -3.27
CA VAL A 158 0.92 0.86 -3.27
C VAL A 158 1.37 -0.06 -2.14
N ASP A 159 0.46 -0.38 -1.25
CA ASP A 159 0.62 -1.29 -0.13
C ASP A 159 -0.45 -2.39 -0.13
N THR A 160 -0.44 -3.25 0.87
CA THR A 160 -1.43 -4.33 1.02
C THR A 160 -2.85 -3.78 1.20
N LEU A 161 -3.01 -2.62 1.88
CA LEU A 161 -4.32 -1.99 2.07
C LEU A 161 -4.90 -1.49 0.75
N PHE A 162 -4.07 -0.95 -0.14
CA PHE A 162 -4.49 -0.54 -1.48
C PHE A 162 -5.00 -1.75 -2.30
N VAL A 163 -4.28 -2.89 -2.24
CA VAL A 163 -4.73 -4.12 -2.92
C VAL A 163 -6.07 -4.62 -2.35
N LEU A 164 -6.23 -4.56 -1.01
CA LEU A 164 -7.49 -4.92 -0.35
C LEU A 164 -8.64 -4.01 -0.80
N ALA A 165 -8.40 -2.71 -0.91
CA ALA A 165 -9.39 -1.75 -1.42
C ALA A 165 -9.80 -2.07 -2.86
N LEU A 166 -8.85 -2.41 -3.74
CA LEU A 166 -9.14 -2.83 -5.12
C LEU A 166 -9.99 -4.10 -5.16
N LEU A 167 -9.67 -5.10 -4.34
CA LEU A 167 -10.46 -6.34 -4.25
C LEU A 167 -11.89 -6.05 -3.76
N THR A 168 -12.06 -5.11 -2.84
CA THR A 168 -13.37 -4.67 -2.37
C THR A 168 -14.17 -3.99 -3.47
N ILE A 169 -13.55 -3.09 -4.25
CA ILE A 169 -14.16 -2.45 -5.42
C ILE A 169 -14.60 -3.50 -6.44
N LEU A 170 -13.75 -4.49 -6.71
CA LEU A 170 -14.08 -5.59 -7.60
C LEU A 170 -15.34 -6.35 -7.13
N GLY A 171 -15.41 -6.68 -5.84
CA GLY A 171 -16.56 -7.39 -5.27
C GLY A 171 -17.86 -6.60 -5.39
N LEU A 172 -17.85 -5.30 -5.07
CA LEU A 172 -19.00 -4.41 -5.20
C LEU A 172 -19.42 -4.24 -6.66
N SER A 173 -18.46 -4.02 -7.55
CA SER A 173 -18.71 -3.85 -8.98
C SER A 173 -19.35 -5.08 -9.62
N VAL A 174 -18.96 -6.29 -9.19
CA VAL A 174 -19.60 -7.54 -9.66
C VAL A 174 -21.04 -7.62 -9.17
N HIS A 175 -21.31 -7.27 -7.91
CA HIS A 175 -22.64 -7.28 -7.35
C HIS A 175 -23.59 -6.37 -8.14
N ASP A 176 -23.15 -5.14 -8.43
CA ASP A 176 -23.95 -4.19 -9.21
C ASP A 176 -24.25 -4.71 -10.63
N LYS A 177 -23.27 -5.38 -11.26
CA LYS A 177 -23.48 -5.97 -12.60
C LYS A 177 -24.47 -7.13 -12.60
N ILE A 178 -24.49 -7.92 -11.53
CA ILE A 178 -25.50 -8.99 -11.39
C ILE A 178 -26.90 -8.39 -11.37
N VAL A 179 -27.08 -7.32 -10.59
CA VAL A 179 -28.37 -6.63 -10.49
C VAL A 179 -28.80 -6.00 -11.82
N VAL A 180 -27.85 -5.46 -12.60
CA VAL A 180 -28.15 -4.86 -13.92
C VAL A 180 -28.46 -5.91 -14.97
N PHE A 181 -27.89 -7.11 -14.88
CA PHE A 181 -28.10 -8.19 -15.84
C PHE A 181 -29.34 -9.04 -15.55
N ASP A 182 -29.90 -8.97 -14.34
CA ASP A 182 -31.09 -9.68 -13.90
C ASP A 182 -32.35 -8.93 -14.35
#